data_2e4add454bea7c2a33e67a0f321cd3cc
#
_entry.id   2e4add454bea7c2a33e67a0f321cd3cc
#
_cell.length_a   1.000
_cell.length_b   1.000
_cell.length_c   1.000
_cell.angle_alpha   90.00
_cell.angle_beta   90.00
_cell.angle_gamma   90.00
#
_symmetry.space_group_name_H-M   'P 1'
#
loop_
_entity.id
_entity.type
_entity.pdbx_description
1 polymer ?
#
loop_
_entity_poly.entity_id
_entity_poly.type
_entity_poly.pdbx_seq_one_letter_code
_entity_poly.pdbx_strand_id
1 'polypeptide(L)'
;MCGGAKMSVTNTKWVLKERPEGLVKNENFELIKEEVRDIQDGEVLIENQYLSFDPTQRMWLTDLPGYLPPVQIDEVVRSGGIGKIIESKNGNFSEGDLVSGMIGWQTHHIPSENDLKTMRKVPDVLPIPTMLNIFGSTGITAYFGLLDVGNPQPGETVVVSGAAGATGAMVCQIAKIKGCHVIGIAGGDEKCSWLKECGVDDVIDYKNSNVAEELTKLAKDGIDIYFDNVGGPILESVLFLININARIICCGSISNYTGEQMPVGPRNLTMLIVRRAKMQGFLVLDYYGRAGEAIDDISKWAMEGKIKHREDIQEGIENCPETLNRLFTGQNQGKQMLKI
;
A
#
# COMPACT_ATOMS: atom_id res chain seq x y z
N MET A 1 -13.51 -28.33 41.27
CA MET A 1 -12.93 -27.41 40.31
C MET A 1 -13.17 -27.98 38.92
N CYS A 2 -14.23 -27.51 38.24
CA CYS A 2 -14.49 -27.92 36.88
C CYS A 2 -13.51 -27.15 35.97
N GLY A 3 -12.46 -27.85 35.54
CA GLY A 3 -11.63 -27.35 34.43
C GLY A 3 -12.48 -27.37 33.17
N GLY A 4 -12.98 -26.19 32.76
CA GLY A 4 -13.58 -26.01 31.45
C GLY A 4 -12.52 -26.39 30.42
N ALA A 5 -12.80 -27.35 29.55
CA ALA A 5 -11.92 -27.65 28.43
C ALA A 5 -11.77 -26.32 27.60
N LYS A 6 -10.55 -25.81 27.52
CA LYS A 6 -10.23 -24.68 26.65
C LYS A 6 -10.58 -25.12 25.23
N MET A 7 -11.47 -24.41 24.53
CA MET A 7 -11.77 -24.73 23.14
C MET A 7 -10.48 -24.52 22.33
N SER A 8 -10.09 -25.55 21.56
CA SER A 8 -8.93 -25.43 20.67
C SER A 8 -9.23 -24.39 19.58
N VAL A 9 -8.30 -23.48 19.39
CA VAL A 9 -8.37 -22.46 18.32
C VAL A 9 -7.70 -23.04 17.08
N THR A 10 -8.38 -22.97 15.93
CA THR A 10 -7.83 -23.43 14.65
C THR A 10 -7.34 -22.25 13.84
N ASN A 11 -6.10 -22.28 13.41
CA ASN A 11 -5.55 -21.34 12.43
C ASN A 11 -5.72 -21.91 11.02
N THR A 12 -6.33 -21.13 10.13
CA THR A 12 -6.35 -21.38 8.69
C THR A 12 -5.38 -20.40 8.04
N LYS A 13 -4.37 -20.92 7.31
CA LYS A 13 -3.27 -20.11 6.77
C LYS A 13 -2.88 -20.50 5.36
N TRP A 14 -2.45 -19.53 4.57
CA TRP A 14 -1.83 -19.76 3.28
C TRP A 14 -0.31 -19.79 3.41
N VAL A 15 0.31 -20.86 2.92
CA VAL A 15 1.76 -20.99 2.81
C VAL A 15 2.19 -20.99 1.35
N LEU A 16 3.36 -20.44 1.06
CA LEU A 16 3.94 -20.42 -0.28
C LEU A 16 4.48 -21.82 -0.61
N LYS A 17 4.07 -22.39 -1.74
CA LYS A 17 4.56 -23.71 -2.23
C LYS A 17 5.46 -23.58 -3.44
N GLU A 18 5.17 -22.63 -4.29
CA GLU A 18 5.92 -22.36 -5.52
C GLU A 18 5.93 -20.88 -5.80
N ARG A 19 7.06 -20.37 -6.30
CA ARG A 19 7.16 -18.96 -6.67
C ARG A 19 6.32 -18.66 -7.90
N PRO A 20 5.43 -17.64 -7.82
CA PRO A 20 4.53 -17.33 -8.93
C PRO A 20 5.27 -16.68 -10.10
N GLU A 21 4.93 -17.13 -11.31
CA GLU A 21 5.23 -16.45 -12.57
C GLU A 21 3.99 -15.65 -13.01
N GLY A 22 4.15 -14.39 -13.37
CA GLY A 22 3.01 -13.52 -13.69
C GLY A 22 2.10 -13.22 -12.50
N LEU A 23 0.78 -13.31 -12.69
CA LEU A 23 -0.20 -13.24 -11.62
C LEU A 23 -0.11 -14.48 -10.73
N VAL A 24 -0.47 -14.34 -9.45
CA VAL A 24 -0.49 -15.49 -8.56
C VAL A 24 -1.64 -16.44 -8.90
N LYS A 25 -1.42 -17.73 -8.68
CA LYS A 25 -2.40 -18.80 -8.88
C LYS A 25 -2.57 -19.56 -7.58
N ASN A 26 -3.71 -20.23 -7.40
CA ASN A 26 -3.95 -21.02 -6.19
C ASN A 26 -2.89 -22.12 -6.00
N GLU A 27 -2.38 -22.69 -7.10
CA GLU A 27 -1.32 -23.73 -7.08
C GLU A 27 0.01 -23.22 -6.51
N ASN A 28 0.25 -21.90 -6.50
CA ASN A 28 1.44 -21.33 -5.88
C ASN A 28 1.42 -21.44 -4.35
N PHE A 29 0.28 -21.79 -3.77
CA PHE A 29 0.04 -21.79 -2.32
C PHE A 29 -0.64 -23.07 -1.87
N GLU A 30 -0.59 -23.30 -0.56
CA GLU A 30 -1.38 -24.33 0.11
C GLU A 30 -2.16 -23.71 1.28
N LEU A 31 -3.45 -24.02 1.37
CA LEU A 31 -4.29 -23.62 2.50
C LEU A 31 -4.25 -24.69 3.57
N ILE A 32 -3.62 -24.40 4.70
CA ILE A 32 -3.40 -25.31 5.82
C ILE A 32 -4.32 -24.94 6.97
N LYS A 33 -4.85 -25.96 7.65
CA LYS A 33 -5.56 -25.82 8.92
C LYS A 33 -4.79 -26.55 10.01
N GLU A 34 -4.48 -25.87 11.09
CA GLU A 34 -3.76 -26.45 12.24
C GLU A 34 -4.33 -25.94 13.56
N GLU A 35 -4.20 -26.72 14.61
CA GLU A 35 -4.53 -26.25 15.96
C GLU A 35 -3.44 -25.27 16.44
N VAL A 36 -3.89 -24.16 17.03
CA VAL A 36 -2.98 -23.19 17.64
C VAL A 36 -2.50 -23.74 18.98
N ARG A 37 -1.19 -23.79 19.17
CA ARG A 37 -0.60 -24.16 20.45
C ARG A 37 -0.92 -23.17 21.57
N ASP A 38 -0.80 -23.57 22.80
CA ASP A 38 -0.87 -22.65 23.94
C ASP A 38 0.26 -21.62 23.88
N ILE A 39 -0.05 -20.38 24.27
CA ILE A 39 0.94 -19.30 24.35
C ILE A 39 1.84 -19.49 25.57
N GLN A 40 3.11 -19.06 25.43
CA GLN A 40 4.11 -19.06 26.49
C GLN A 40 4.19 -17.67 27.12
N ASP A 41 4.97 -17.54 28.21
CA ASP A 41 5.21 -16.26 28.87
C ASP A 41 5.85 -15.26 27.88
N GLY A 42 5.30 -14.05 27.83
CA GLY A 42 5.70 -12.99 26.90
C GLY A 42 4.98 -13.02 25.56
N GLU A 43 4.20 -14.05 25.24
CA GLU A 43 3.46 -14.18 23.97
C GLU A 43 2.03 -13.66 24.06
N VAL A 44 1.45 -13.44 22.88
CA VAL A 44 0.03 -13.16 22.68
C VAL A 44 -0.52 -14.03 21.56
N LEU A 45 -1.81 -14.35 21.60
CA LEU A 45 -2.56 -14.94 20.50
C LEU A 45 -3.46 -13.89 19.88
N ILE A 46 -3.34 -13.71 18.57
CA ILE A 46 -4.09 -12.72 17.80
C ILE A 46 -5.08 -13.43 16.89
N GLU A 47 -6.34 -12.99 16.92
CA GLU A 47 -7.36 -13.27 15.92
C GLU A 47 -7.32 -12.14 14.87
N ASN A 48 -6.92 -12.48 13.64
CA ASN A 48 -6.82 -11.51 12.58
C ASN A 48 -8.23 -11.11 12.11
N GLN A 49 -8.45 -9.83 11.87
CA GLN A 49 -9.76 -9.32 11.45
C GLN A 49 -9.72 -8.78 10.03
N TYR A 50 -8.67 -8.05 9.68
CA TYR A 50 -8.48 -7.49 8.34
C TYR A 50 -7.04 -7.64 7.88
N LEU A 51 -6.87 -8.12 6.66
CA LEU A 51 -5.60 -8.15 5.95
C LEU A 51 -5.50 -6.97 4.97
N SER A 52 -4.34 -6.33 4.95
CA SER A 52 -4.00 -5.31 3.97
C SER A 52 -3.41 -5.95 2.72
N PHE A 53 -3.88 -5.55 1.55
CA PHE A 53 -3.30 -5.99 0.28
C PHE A 53 -2.61 -4.81 -0.40
N ASP A 54 -1.34 -5.03 -0.70
CA ASP A 54 -0.43 -4.04 -1.29
C ASP A 54 0.38 -4.69 -2.42
N PRO A 55 0.66 -3.98 -3.52
CA PRO A 55 1.36 -4.57 -4.67
C PRO A 55 2.73 -5.16 -4.33
N THR A 56 3.40 -4.62 -3.31
CA THR A 56 4.70 -5.10 -2.84
C THR A 56 4.67 -6.56 -2.36
N GLN A 57 3.51 -7.08 -1.95
CA GLN A 57 3.37 -8.49 -1.55
C GLN A 57 3.76 -9.43 -2.69
N ARG A 58 3.49 -9.07 -3.95
CA ARG A 58 3.91 -9.85 -5.12
C ARG A 58 5.43 -9.93 -5.21
N MET A 59 6.15 -8.86 -4.85
CA MET A 59 7.62 -8.84 -4.82
C MET A 59 8.19 -9.74 -3.73
N TRP A 60 7.54 -9.83 -2.58
CA TRP A 60 7.98 -10.71 -1.49
C TRP A 60 7.86 -12.20 -1.82
N LEU A 61 7.09 -12.56 -2.86
CA LEU A 61 6.94 -13.94 -3.34
C LEU A 61 8.00 -14.32 -4.39
N THR A 62 8.85 -13.38 -4.81
CA THR A 62 9.98 -13.65 -5.72
C THR A 62 11.24 -14.00 -4.93
N ASP A 63 12.25 -14.52 -5.61
CA ASP A 63 13.59 -14.79 -5.02
C ASP A 63 14.56 -13.63 -5.24
N LEU A 64 14.03 -12.47 -5.65
CA LEU A 64 14.84 -11.28 -5.89
C LEU A 64 15.11 -10.55 -4.56
N PRO A 65 16.31 -9.99 -4.40
CA PRO A 65 16.64 -9.17 -3.24
C PRO A 65 15.69 -7.96 -3.15
N GLY A 66 15.15 -7.72 -1.96
CA GLY A 66 14.29 -6.59 -1.67
C GLY A 66 14.64 -5.96 -0.32
N TYR A 67 13.85 -5.01 0.12
CA TYR A 67 14.01 -4.38 1.45
C TYR A 67 13.53 -5.27 2.61
N LEU A 68 12.80 -6.33 2.33
CA LEU A 68 12.50 -7.42 3.25
C LEU A 68 12.96 -8.74 2.62
N PRO A 69 13.36 -9.74 3.44
CA PRO A 69 13.67 -11.07 2.93
C PRO A 69 12.47 -11.65 2.15
N PRO A 70 12.70 -12.39 1.05
CA PRO A 70 11.61 -13.11 0.38
C PRO A 70 10.89 -14.07 1.33
N VAL A 71 9.58 -14.25 1.13
CA VAL A 71 8.84 -15.34 1.77
C VAL A 71 9.42 -16.66 1.30
N GLN A 72 9.77 -17.55 2.23
CA GLN A 72 10.35 -18.85 1.89
C GLN A 72 9.24 -19.85 1.55
N ILE A 73 9.63 -20.91 0.85
CA ILE A 73 8.73 -22.05 0.62
C ILE A 73 8.30 -22.62 1.97
N ASP A 74 7.03 -22.96 2.10
CA ASP A 74 6.33 -23.41 3.31
C ASP A 74 6.16 -22.35 4.42
N GLU A 75 6.61 -21.12 4.20
CA GLU A 75 6.29 -20.00 5.09
C GLU A 75 4.90 -19.42 4.80
N VAL A 76 4.28 -18.85 5.84
CA VAL A 76 3.01 -18.10 5.73
C VAL A 76 3.24 -16.87 4.84
N VAL A 77 2.33 -16.64 3.89
CA VAL A 77 2.40 -15.48 3.01
C VAL A 77 2.29 -14.20 3.83
N ARG A 78 3.29 -13.33 3.69
CA ARG A 78 3.41 -12.10 4.47
C ARG A 78 2.35 -11.07 4.07
N SER A 79 1.71 -10.46 5.08
CA SER A 79 0.74 -9.36 4.90
C SER A 79 0.70 -8.52 6.16
N GLY A 80 0.54 -7.21 5.99
CA GLY A 80 0.12 -6.34 7.08
C GLY A 80 -1.37 -6.52 7.39
N GLY A 81 -1.79 -6.08 8.56
CA GLY A 81 -3.21 -6.12 8.91
C GLY A 81 -3.49 -5.63 10.33
N ILE A 82 -4.74 -5.78 10.74
CA ILE A 82 -5.20 -5.53 12.11
C ILE A 82 -5.91 -6.78 12.63
N GLY A 83 -5.54 -7.17 13.85
CA GLY A 83 -6.17 -8.25 14.59
C GLY A 83 -6.48 -7.86 16.03
N LYS A 84 -7.22 -8.69 16.70
CA LYS A 84 -7.58 -8.56 18.12
C LYS A 84 -6.84 -9.58 18.95
N ILE A 85 -6.25 -9.15 20.04
CA ILE A 85 -5.62 -10.06 21.00
C ILE A 85 -6.72 -10.82 21.76
N ILE A 86 -6.73 -12.13 21.65
CA ILE A 86 -7.70 -13.02 22.29
C ILE A 86 -7.13 -13.78 23.50
N GLU A 87 -5.80 -13.84 23.63
CA GLU A 87 -5.11 -14.37 24.80
C GLU A 87 -3.76 -13.63 24.94
N SER A 88 -3.38 -13.27 26.17
CA SER A 88 -2.11 -12.56 26.43
C SER A 88 -1.42 -13.08 27.70
N LYS A 89 -0.10 -13.32 27.57
CA LYS A 89 0.86 -13.48 28.66
C LYS A 89 1.98 -12.44 28.54
N ASN A 90 1.71 -11.31 27.87
CA ASN A 90 2.66 -10.23 27.58
C ASN A 90 2.35 -9.02 28.45
N GLY A 91 3.40 -8.35 28.96
CA GLY A 91 3.22 -7.19 29.84
C GLY A 91 2.78 -5.91 29.13
N ASN A 92 2.95 -5.82 27.80
CA ASN A 92 2.64 -4.61 27.02
C ASN A 92 1.29 -4.68 26.30
N PHE A 93 0.75 -5.89 26.08
CA PHE A 93 -0.47 -6.14 25.34
C PHE A 93 -1.48 -6.89 26.20
N SER A 94 -2.75 -6.54 26.11
CA SER A 94 -3.85 -7.12 26.87
C SER A 94 -4.88 -7.77 25.96
N GLU A 95 -5.62 -8.74 26.47
CA GLU A 95 -6.80 -9.27 25.79
C GLU A 95 -7.77 -8.15 25.45
N GLY A 96 -8.30 -8.18 24.22
CA GLY A 96 -9.18 -7.13 23.68
C GLY A 96 -8.45 -6.01 22.95
N ASP A 97 -7.14 -5.83 23.12
CA ASP A 97 -6.39 -4.82 22.36
C ASP A 97 -6.49 -5.11 20.85
N LEU A 98 -6.77 -4.07 20.05
CA LEU A 98 -6.55 -4.10 18.62
C LEU A 98 -5.09 -3.79 18.34
N VAL A 99 -4.47 -4.57 17.45
CA VAL A 99 -3.07 -4.42 17.10
C VAL A 99 -2.86 -4.46 15.59
N SER A 100 -1.98 -3.60 15.10
CA SER A 100 -1.52 -3.56 13.72
C SER A 100 -0.09 -4.07 13.62
N GLY A 101 0.19 -4.89 12.60
CA GLY A 101 1.53 -5.43 12.35
C GLY A 101 1.55 -6.35 11.14
N MET A 102 2.66 -7.08 10.99
CA MET A 102 2.77 -8.17 10.02
C MET A 102 2.08 -9.41 10.60
N ILE A 103 0.90 -9.72 10.09
CA ILE A 103 0.03 -10.78 10.60
C ILE A 103 -0.14 -11.96 9.64
N GLY A 104 0.27 -11.79 8.37
CA GLY A 104 0.24 -12.84 7.35
C GLY A 104 -1.16 -13.25 6.88
N TRP A 105 -1.22 -14.03 5.81
CA TRP A 105 -2.47 -14.59 5.28
C TRP A 105 -2.92 -15.77 6.16
N GLN A 106 -3.48 -15.47 7.31
CA GLN A 106 -3.92 -16.45 8.28
C GLN A 106 -5.01 -15.88 9.19
N THR A 107 -5.79 -16.76 9.82
CA THR A 107 -6.88 -16.34 10.71
C THR A 107 -6.42 -16.02 12.11
N HIS A 108 -5.42 -16.77 12.61
CA HIS A 108 -4.86 -16.59 13.94
C HIS A 108 -3.34 -16.72 13.89
N HIS A 109 -2.64 -16.08 14.79
CA HIS A 109 -1.21 -16.29 14.92
C HIS A 109 -0.65 -15.88 16.28
N ILE A 110 0.49 -16.45 16.62
CA ILE A 110 1.33 -16.06 17.74
C ILE A 110 2.54 -15.35 17.12
N PRO A 111 2.65 -14.00 17.23
CA PRO A 111 3.77 -13.24 16.67
C PRO A 111 5.10 -13.66 17.28
N SER A 112 6.17 -13.60 16.48
CA SER A 112 7.53 -13.70 17.02
C SER A 112 7.85 -12.52 17.93
N GLU A 113 8.86 -12.68 18.79
CA GLU A 113 9.34 -11.58 19.63
C GLU A 113 9.72 -10.32 18.84
N ASN A 114 10.29 -10.52 17.64
CA ASN A 114 10.66 -9.40 16.76
C ASN A 114 9.44 -8.71 16.14
N ASP A 115 8.41 -9.49 15.76
CA ASP A 115 7.17 -8.91 15.24
C ASP A 115 6.44 -8.11 16.34
N LEU A 116 6.41 -8.62 17.58
CA LEU A 116 5.84 -7.93 18.73
C LEU A 116 6.49 -6.55 18.98
N LYS A 117 7.82 -6.42 18.79
CA LYS A 117 8.53 -5.14 18.96
C LYS A 117 8.08 -4.07 17.96
N THR A 118 7.62 -4.47 16.78
CA THR A 118 7.15 -3.57 15.72
C THR A 118 5.63 -3.38 15.71
N MET A 119 4.91 -4.26 16.40
CA MET A 119 3.46 -4.23 16.50
C MET A 119 2.98 -3.02 17.32
N ARG A 120 1.88 -2.41 16.91
CA ARG A 120 1.33 -1.20 17.52
C ARG A 120 -0.11 -1.41 17.93
N LYS A 121 -0.49 -0.90 19.11
CA LYS A 121 -1.90 -0.80 19.49
C LYS A 121 -2.62 0.19 18.57
N VAL A 122 -3.79 -0.19 18.13
CA VAL A 122 -4.68 0.62 17.32
C VAL A 122 -5.84 1.09 18.20
N PRO A 123 -6.10 2.40 18.31
CA PRO A 123 -7.23 2.88 19.08
C PRO A 123 -8.55 2.46 18.40
N ASP A 124 -9.50 1.97 19.21
CA ASP A 124 -10.85 1.59 18.75
C ASP A 124 -11.77 2.84 18.69
N VAL A 125 -11.40 3.78 17.82
CA VAL A 125 -12.11 5.06 17.67
C VAL A 125 -12.68 5.27 16.26
N LEU A 126 -12.22 4.47 15.30
CA LEU A 126 -12.64 4.50 13.89
C LEU A 126 -12.79 3.07 13.36
N PRO A 127 -13.55 2.86 12.29
CA PRO A 127 -13.60 1.55 11.62
C PRO A 127 -12.21 1.04 11.24
N ILE A 128 -11.94 -0.25 11.46
CA ILE A 128 -10.64 -0.88 11.13
C ILE A 128 -10.21 -0.62 9.69
N PRO A 129 -11.09 -0.69 8.65
CA PRO A 129 -10.70 -0.37 7.28
C PRO A 129 -10.13 1.04 7.13
N THR A 130 -10.70 2.04 7.79
CA THR A 130 -10.19 3.42 7.79
C THR A 130 -8.79 3.49 8.43
N MET A 131 -8.59 2.76 9.55
CA MET A 131 -7.28 2.70 10.23
C MET A 131 -6.20 2.05 9.35
N LEU A 132 -6.53 1.00 8.60
CA LEU A 132 -5.62 0.35 7.65
C LEU A 132 -5.35 1.18 6.39
N ASN A 133 -6.27 2.06 6.00
CA ASN A 133 -6.14 2.91 4.81
C ASN A 133 -5.37 4.19 5.15
N ILE A 134 -6.07 5.26 5.52
CA ILE A 134 -5.49 6.61 5.62
C ILE A 134 -4.53 6.77 6.79
N PHE A 135 -4.68 5.98 7.87
CA PHE A 135 -3.79 5.96 9.02
C PHE A 135 -2.79 4.80 9.01
N GLY A 136 -2.88 3.93 8.01
CA GLY A 136 -1.95 2.83 7.77
C GLY A 136 -0.75 3.22 6.92
N SER A 137 -0.02 2.20 6.46
CA SER A 137 1.19 2.37 5.65
C SER A 137 0.95 3.22 4.39
N THR A 138 -0.21 3.10 3.74
CA THR A 138 -0.52 3.83 2.50
C THR A 138 -0.65 5.34 2.72
N GLY A 139 -1.33 5.77 3.77
CA GLY A 139 -1.44 7.19 4.12
C GLY A 139 -0.11 7.78 4.54
N ILE A 140 0.66 7.07 5.38
CA ILE A 140 1.99 7.49 5.83
C ILE A 140 2.96 7.57 4.63
N THR A 141 2.90 6.60 3.69
CA THR A 141 3.68 6.63 2.44
C THR A 141 3.36 7.87 1.60
N ALA A 142 2.07 8.16 1.41
CA ALA A 142 1.64 9.33 0.64
C ALA A 142 2.14 10.64 1.28
N TYR A 143 2.02 10.75 2.60
CA TYR A 143 2.41 11.92 3.37
C TYR A 143 3.91 12.21 3.22
N PHE A 144 4.77 11.27 3.61
CA PHE A 144 6.22 11.50 3.59
C PHE A 144 6.79 11.50 2.16
N GLY A 145 6.30 10.63 1.28
CA GLY A 145 6.72 10.63 -0.11
C GLY A 145 6.47 11.97 -0.78
N LEU A 146 5.30 12.56 -0.59
CA LEU A 146 5.02 13.85 -1.19
C LEU A 146 5.69 15.01 -0.44
N LEU A 147 5.61 15.05 0.90
CA LEU A 147 6.02 16.23 1.67
C LEU A 147 7.52 16.28 1.93
N ASP A 148 8.16 15.15 2.30
CA ASP A 148 9.60 15.11 2.58
C ASP A 148 10.42 14.95 1.29
N VAL A 149 10.05 14.02 0.41
CA VAL A 149 10.81 13.77 -0.82
C VAL A 149 10.43 14.73 -1.92
N GLY A 150 9.14 15.00 -2.12
CA GLY A 150 8.61 15.89 -3.14
C GLY A 150 8.71 17.37 -2.79
N ASN A 151 8.52 17.72 -1.53
CA ASN A 151 8.51 19.10 -1.01
C ASN A 151 7.71 20.07 -1.89
N PRO A 152 6.38 19.83 -2.06
CA PRO A 152 5.56 20.61 -3.00
C PRO A 152 5.41 22.06 -2.56
N GLN A 153 5.45 22.96 -3.54
CA GLN A 153 5.21 24.39 -3.34
C GLN A 153 3.87 24.80 -3.97
N PRO A 154 3.14 25.75 -3.38
CA PRO A 154 1.89 26.26 -3.98
C PRO A 154 2.10 26.71 -5.42
N GLY A 155 1.17 26.29 -6.30
CA GLY A 155 1.21 26.59 -7.74
C GLY A 155 2.02 25.63 -8.59
N GLU A 156 2.76 24.69 -8.00
CA GLU A 156 3.46 23.64 -8.75
C GLU A 156 2.49 22.62 -9.35
N THR A 157 2.88 22.03 -10.48
CA THR A 157 2.16 20.93 -11.13
C THR A 157 2.66 19.60 -10.62
N VAL A 158 1.75 18.84 -10.01
CA VAL A 158 1.99 17.48 -9.49
C VAL A 158 1.27 16.46 -10.37
N VAL A 159 2.01 15.53 -10.95
CA VAL A 159 1.43 14.38 -11.68
C VAL A 159 1.55 13.14 -10.80
N VAL A 160 0.49 12.34 -10.74
CA VAL A 160 0.44 11.11 -9.93
C VAL A 160 0.01 9.94 -10.81
N SER A 161 0.84 8.91 -10.93
CA SER A 161 0.44 7.64 -11.56
C SER A 161 -0.19 6.68 -10.55
N GLY A 162 -1.09 5.80 -11.02
CA GLY A 162 -1.89 4.96 -10.12
C GLY A 162 -2.71 5.80 -9.15
N ALA A 163 -3.17 6.96 -9.61
CA ALA A 163 -3.74 8.03 -8.78
C ALA A 163 -4.99 7.61 -8.01
N ALA A 164 -5.80 6.68 -8.53
CA ALA A 164 -7.02 6.21 -7.87
C ALA A 164 -6.78 5.07 -6.85
N GLY A 165 -5.54 4.58 -6.73
CA GLY A 165 -5.16 3.64 -5.67
C GLY A 165 -5.08 4.31 -4.31
N ALA A 166 -4.92 3.51 -3.25
CA ALA A 166 -4.91 4.02 -1.88
C ALA A 166 -3.86 5.13 -1.65
N THR A 167 -2.60 4.87 -1.99
CA THR A 167 -1.52 5.86 -1.87
C THR A 167 -1.72 7.04 -2.84
N GLY A 168 -2.01 6.75 -4.11
CA GLY A 168 -2.16 7.78 -5.14
C GLY A 168 -3.26 8.79 -4.84
N ALA A 169 -4.43 8.32 -4.37
CA ALA A 169 -5.55 9.21 -4.02
C ALA A 169 -5.23 10.11 -2.82
N MET A 170 -4.46 9.60 -1.85
CA MET A 170 -3.97 10.40 -0.73
C MET A 170 -2.96 11.46 -1.21
N VAL A 171 -2.00 11.08 -2.08
CA VAL A 171 -1.03 12.02 -2.66
C VAL A 171 -1.74 13.15 -3.40
N CYS A 172 -2.71 12.83 -4.25
CA CYS A 172 -3.48 13.83 -4.99
C CYS A 172 -4.13 14.85 -4.03
N GLN A 173 -4.81 14.37 -3.00
CA GLN A 173 -5.51 15.23 -2.04
C GLN A 173 -4.54 16.06 -1.19
N ILE A 174 -3.43 15.48 -0.73
CA ILE A 174 -2.40 16.23 0.00
C ILE A 174 -1.79 17.32 -0.90
N ALA A 175 -1.50 17.01 -2.17
CA ALA A 175 -1.01 18.01 -3.14
C ALA A 175 -2.01 19.16 -3.32
N LYS A 176 -3.32 18.85 -3.40
CA LYS A 176 -4.39 19.89 -3.42
C LYS A 176 -4.39 20.74 -2.16
N ILE A 177 -4.25 20.14 -0.98
CA ILE A 177 -4.16 20.87 0.30
C ILE A 177 -2.95 21.81 0.31
N LYS A 178 -1.84 21.40 -0.34
CA LYS A 178 -0.63 22.23 -0.48
C LYS A 178 -0.72 23.29 -1.58
N GLY A 179 -1.86 23.41 -2.29
CA GLY A 179 -2.10 24.44 -3.29
C GLY A 179 -1.51 24.13 -4.67
N CYS A 180 -1.25 22.86 -4.97
CA CYS A 180 -0.73 22.44 -6.27
C CYS A 180 -1.85 22.25 -7.30
N HIS A 181 -1.48 22.34 -8.58
CA HIS A 181 -2.26 21.83 -9.70
C HIS A 181 -1.97 20.33 -9.84
N VAL A 182 -3.00 19.49 -9.80
CA VAL A 182 -2.86 18.03 -9.73
C VAL A 182 -3.42 17.36 -10.96
N ILE A 183 -2.61 16.53 -11.62
CA ILE A 183 -3.01 15.67 -12.73
C ILE A 183 -2.91 14.21 -12.28
N GLY A 184 -4.05 13.53 -12.21
CA GLY A 184 -4.12 12.12 -11.83
C GLY A 184 -4.20 11.20 -13.04
N ILE A 185 -3.40 10.12 -13.06
CA ILE A 185 -3.44 9.08 -14.10
C ILE A 185 -4.05 7.82 -13.50
N ALA A 186 -5.20 7.39 -14.02
CA ALA A 186 -5.92 6.19 -13.57
C ALA A 186 -6.52 5.46 -14.78
N GLY A 187 -7.13 4.29 -14.57
CA GLY A 187 -7.68 3.49 -15.65
C GLY A 187 -9.19 3.23 -15.50
N GLY A 188 -9.97 3.74 -16.41
CA GLY A 188 -11.41 3.57 -16.52
C GLY A 188 -12.23 4.66 -15.84
N ASP A 189 -13.46 4.83 -16.33
CA ASP A 189 -14.35 5.96 -15.99
C ASP A 189 -14.64 6.07 -14.48
N GLU A 190 -14.83 4.95 -13.79
CA GLU A 190 -15.14 4.95 -12.36
C GLU A 190 -13.98 5.51 -11.52
N LYS A 191 -12.74 5.09 -11.81
CA LYS A 191 -11.55 5.59 -11.14
C LYS A 191 -11.28 7.07 -11.45
N CYS A 192 -11.52 7.46 -12.70
CA CYS A 192 -11.40 8.85 -13.12
C CYS A 192 -12.45 9.75 -12.44
N SER A 193 -13.68 9.28 -12.32
CA SER A 193 -14.75 9.99 -11.59
C SER A 193 -14.41 10.13 -10.11
N TRP A 194 -13.90 9.07 -9.49
CA TRP A 194 -13.44 9.12 -8.10
C TRP A 194 -12.36 10.18 -7.87
N LEU A 195 -11.39 10.30 -8.77
CA LEU A 195 -10.36 11.33 -8.66
C LEU A 195 -10.94 12.75 -8.74
N LYS A 196 -11.93 12.98 -9.60
CA LYS A 196 -12.65 14.26 -9.66
C LYS A 196 -13.39 14.56 -8.36
N GLU A 197 -14.03 13.57 -7.75
CA GLU A 197 -14.64 13.69 -6.43
C GLU A 197 -13.62 14.04 -5.34
N CYS A 198 -12.37 13.56 -5.46
CA CYS A 198 -11.26 13.91 -4.58
C CYS A 198 -10.70 15.32 -4.84
N GLY A 199 -11.23 16.06 -5.82
CA GLY A 199 -10.80 17.42 -6.13
C GLY A 199 -9.55 17.53 -7.01
N VAL A 200 -9.19 16.46 -7.72
CA VAL A 200 -8.10 16.46 -8.71
C VAL A 200 -8.50 17.35 -9.89
N ASP A 201 -7.60 18.23 -10.33
CA ASP A 201 -7.89 19.23 -11.37
C ASP A 201 -8.11 18.57 -12.73
N ASP A 202 -7.15 17.72 -13.14
CA ASP A 202 -7.20 17.01 -14.41
C ASP A 202 -6.98 15.50 -14.21
N VAL A 203 -7.63 14.70 -15.04
CA VAL A 203 -7.55 13.24 -14.94
C VAL A 203 -7.32 12.64 -16.33
N ILE A 204 -6.35 11.74 -16.42
CA ILE A 204 -6.01 11.00 -17.63
C ILE A 204 -6.44 9.55 -17.46
N ASP A 205 -7.33 9.06 -18.33
CA ASP A 205 -7.66 7.65 -18.43
C ASP A 205 -6.68 6.94 -19.39
N TYR A 206 -5.69 6.25 -18.81
CA TYR A 206 -4.67 5.56 -19.60
C TYR A 206 -5.20 4.36 -20.42
N LYS A 207 -6.42 3.87 -20.13
CA LYS A 207 -7.04 2.79 -20.89
C LYS A 207 -7.66 3.27 -22.20
N ASN A 208 -8.13 4.52 -22.22
CA ASN A 208 -8.89 5.08 -23.32
C ASN A 208 -8.17 6.23 -24.04
N SER A 209 -7.00 6.67 -23.53
CA SER A 209 -6.26 7.78 -24.15
C SER A 209 -4.75 7.54 -24.14
N ASN A 210 -4.05 8.26 -25.01
CA ASN A 210 -2.59 8.29 -25.02
C ASN A 210 -2.07 9.22 -23.92
N VAL A 211 -1.42 8.64 -22.90
CA VAL A 211 -0.94 9.39 -21.74
C VAL A 211 0.02 10.53 -22.13
N ALA A 212 0.95 10.30 -23.08
CA ALA A 212 1.93 11.32 -23.48
C ALA A 212 1.24 12.52 -24.16
N GLU A 213 0.24 12.27 -25.01
CA GLU A 213 -0.53 13.32 -25.69
C GLU A 213 -1.37 14.13 -24.70
N GLU A 214 -2.06 13.43 -23.76
CA GLU A 214 -2.87 14.11 -22.74
C GLU A 214 -2.01 14.92 -21.78
N LEU A 215 -0.88 14.38 -21.31
CA LEU A 215 0.07 15.13 -20.48
C LEU A 215 0.57 16.40 -21.18
N THR A 216 0.87 16.32 -22.49
CA THR A 216 1.31 17.48 -23.27
C THR A 216 0.23 18.58 -23.33
N LYS A 217 -1.04 18.20 -23.35
CA LYS A 217 -2.16 19.16 -23.36
C LYS A 217 -2.44 19.76 -21.98
N LEU A 218 -2.30 18.96 -20.92
CA LEU A 218 -2.70 19.34 -19.56
C LEU A 218 -1.56 19.99 -18.77
N ALA A 219 -0.34 19.48 -18.88
CA ALA A 219 0.84 20.03 -18.20
C ALA A 219 1.55 21.08 -19.07
N LYS A 220 0.84 22.13 -19.48
CA LYS A 220 1.35 23.17 -20.41
C LYS A 220 2.57 23.92 -19.84
N ASP A 221 2.60 24.10 -18.52
CA ASP A 221 3.70 24.77 -17.82
C ASP A 221 4.77 23.79 -17.33
N GLY A 222 4.69 22.53 -17.78
CA GLY A 222 5.58 21.44 -17.37
C GLY A 222 5.19 20.79 -16.06
N ILE A 223 5.99 19.80 -15.62
CA ILE A 223 5.74 18.99 -14.44
C ILE A 223 6.84 19.25 -13.40
N ASP A 224 6.45 19.72 -12.22
CA ASP A 224 7.38 20.01 -11.13
C ASP A 224 7.61 18.80 -10.23
N ILE A 225 6.56 18.01 -9.99
CA ILE A 225 6.62 16.79 -9.18
C ILE A 225 5.92 15.66 -9.92
N TYR A 226 6.58 14.51 -9.97
CA TYR A 226 5.96 13.26 -10.39
C TYR A 226 6.02 12.24 -9.26
N PHE A 227 4.85 11.80 -8.80
CA PHE A 227 4.73 10.72 -7.84
C PHE A 227 4.46 9.41 -8.57
N ASP A 228 5.49 8.58 -8.67
CA ASP A 228 5.48 7.36 -9.46
C ASP A 228 5.11 6.12 -8.64
N ASN A 229 3.94 5.56 -8.91
CA ASN A 229 3.49 4.26 -8.40
C ASN A 229 3.58 3.15 -9.47
N VAL A 230 3.83 3.49 -10.74
CA VAL A 230 3.64 2.57 -11.86
C VAL A 230 4.92 2.24 -12.61
N GLY A 231 5.79 3.22 -12.85
CA GLY A 231 6.97 3.05 -13.69
C GLY A 231 6.66 2.93 -15.20
N GLY A 232 7.55 2.25 -15.92
CA GLY A 232 7.36 1.88 -17.32
C GLY A 232 7.11 3.05 -18.27
N PRO A 233 6.22 2.88 -19.28
CA PRO A 233 5.96 3.90 -20.31
C PRO A 233 5.39 5.22 -19.77
N ILE A 234 4.67 5.18 -18.63
CA ILE A 234 4.15 6.41 -18.02
C ILE A 234 5.31 7.27 -17.50
N LEU A 235 6.27 6.66 -16.81
CA LEU A 235 7.48 7.37 -16.37
C LEU A 235 8.24 7.99 -17.54
N GLU A 236 8.42 7.26 -18.66
CA GLU A 236 9.05 7.81 -19.87
C GLU A 236 8.29 9.02 -20.42
N SER A 237 6.97 8.96 -20.46
CA SER A 237 6.13 10.07 -20.94
C SER A 237 6.28 11.31 -20.07
N VAL A 238 6.30 11.13 -18.74
CA VAL A 238 6.47 12.24 -17.79
C VAL A 238 7.85 12.88 -17.91
N LEU A 239 8.91 12.09 -18.03
CA LEU A 239 10.28 12.61 -18.08
C LEU A 239 10.53 13.61 -19.23
N PHE A 240 9.79 13.53 -20.34
CA PHE A 240 9.88 14.52 -21.43
C PHE A 240 9.33 15.91 -21.05
N LEU A 241 8.41 15.97 -20.07
CA LEU A 241 7.65 17.17 -19.74
C LEU A 241 8.06 17.80 -18.40
N ILE A 242 9.06 17.26 -17.72
CA ILE A 242 9.51 17.77 -16.41
C ILE A 242 10.14 19.15 -16.50
N ASN A 243 9.90 19.97 -15.49
CA ASN A 243 10.50 21.27 -15.33
C ASN A 243 11.96 21.19 -14.84
N ILE A 244 12.63 22.32 -14.85
CA ILE A 244 13.96 22.47 -14.23
C ILE A 244 13.81 22.23 -12.72
N ASN A 245 14.71 21.41 -12.15
CA ASN A 245 14.71 21.01 -10.75
C ASN A 245 13.47 20.19 -10.34
N ALA A 246 12.77 19.54 -11.28
CA ALA A 246 11.68 18.63 -10.97
C ALA A 246 12.12 17.51 -10.04
N ARG A 247 11.16 16.99 -9.28
CA ARG A 247 11.35 15.88 -8.32
C ARG A 247 10.51 14.70 -8.76
N ILE A 248 11.16 13.58 -9.04
CA ILE A 248 10.53 12.30 -9.37
C ILE A 248 10.63 11.42 -8.15
N ILE A 249 9.49 11.11 -7.55
CA ILE A 249 9.35 10.33 -6.32
C ILE A 249 9.04 8.89 -6.71
N CYS A 250 9.99 7.98 -6.56
CA CYS A 250 9.81 6.57 -6.88
C CYS A 250 9.21 5.84 -5.66
N CYS A 251 7.91 5.69 -5.66
CA CYS A 251 7.16 4.99 -4.61
C CYS A 251 6.94 3.52 -4.94
N GLY A 252 6.66 3.20 -6.20
CA GLY A 252 6.42 1.86 -6.67
C GLY A 252 6.59 1.73 -8.18
N SER A 253 6.56 0.49 -8.66
CA SER A 253 6.70 0.16 -10.07
C SER A 253 5.79 -1.02 -10.44
N ILE A 254 4.49 -0.87 -10.16
CA ILE A 254 3.52 -1.97 -10.26
C ILE A 254 3.49 -2.63 -11.64
N SER A 255 3.79 -1.88 -12.71
CA SER A 255 3.88 -2.41 -14.07
C SER A 255 4.98 -3.48 -14.24
N ASN A 256 5.93 -3.54 -13.31
CA ASN A 256 7.08 -4.44 -13.36
C ASN A 256 6.97 -5.63 -12.40
N TYR A 257 5.96 -5.69 -11.54
CA TYR A 257 5.91 -6.69 -10.46
C TYR A 257 5.45 -8.08 -10.90
N THR A 258 4.77 -8.17 -12.04
CA THR A 258 4.26 -9.42 -12.61
C THR A 258 4.97 -9.83 -13.92
N GLY A 259 5.99 -9.10 -14.34
CA GLY A 259 6.73 -9.39 -15.56
C GLY A 259 7.63 -10.61 -15.41
N GLU A 260 7.71 -11.43 -16.47
CA GLU A 260 8.62 -12.60 -16.55
C GLU A 260 10.06 -12.19 -16.89
N GLN A 261 10.26 -10.98 -17.39
CA GLN A 261 11.57 -10.46 -17.80
C GLN A 261 11.93 -9.22 -16.98
N MET A 262 13.23 -9.00 -16.82
CA MET A 262 13.72 -7.75 -16.25
C MET A 262 13.16 -6.56 -17.03
N PRO A 263 12.51 -5.59 -16.35
CA PRO A 263 11.93 -4.45 -17.02
C PRO A 263 13.03 -3.62 -17.70
N VAL A 264 12.73 -3.14 -18.91
CA VAL A 264 13.57 -2.15 -19.58
C VAL A 264 13.36 -0.82 -18.86
N GLY A 265 14.43 -0.22 -18.36
CA GLY A 265 14.37 1.11 -17.72
C GLY A 265 14.01 2.22 -18.69
N PRO A 266 13.69 3.43 -18.18
CA PRO A 266 13.35 4.57 -19.03
C PRO A 266 14.53 4.93 -19.94
N ARG A 267 14.23 5.06 -21.25
CA ARG A 267 15.26 5.32 -22.31
C ARG A 267 15.70 6.78 -22.32
N ASN A 268 15.00 7.66 -21.64
CA ASN A 268 15.18 9.11 -21.66
C ASN A 268 15.69 9.70 -20.34
N LEU A 269 16.45 8.95 -19.55
CA LEU A 269 17.07 9.44 -18.30
C LEU A 269 17.96 10.68 -18.50
N THR A 270 18.44 10.92 -19.73
CA THR A 270 19.14 12.15 -20.09
C THR A 270 18.35 13.43 -19.73
N MET A 271 17.01 13.33 -19.67
CA MET A 271 16.17 14.45 -19.25
C MET A 271 16.47 14.91 -17.82
N LEU A 272 16.90 14.01 -16.93
CA LEU A 272 17.34 14.39 -15.58
C LEU A 272 18.52 15.34 -15.61
N ILE A 273 19.48 15.13 -16.53
CA ILE A 273 20.63 16.00 -16.71
C ILE A 273 20.17 17.34 -17.28
N VAL A 274 19.42 17.33 -18.38
CA VAL A 274 18.96 18.54 -19.09
C VAL A 274 18.13 19.43 -18.16
N ARG A 275 17.28 18.83 -17.34
CA ARG A 275 16.39 19.53 -16.40
C ARG A 275 16.99 19.70 -15.00
N ARG A 276 18.18 19.17 -14.74
CA ARG A 276 18.79 19.13 -13.39
C ARG A 276 17.84 18.60 -12.34
N ALA A 277 17.02 17.63 -12.75
CA ALA A 277 15.97 17.03 -11.95
C ALA A 277 16.54 15.98 -10.99
N LYS A 278 15.81 15.70 -9.92
CA LYS A 278 16.12 14.66 -8.93
C LYS A 278 15.13 13.52 -9.05
N MET A 279 15.64 12.30 -9.07
CA MET A 279 14.83 11.08 -9.00
C MET A 279 15.23 10.31 -7.74
N GLN A 280 14.29 10.05 -6.84
CA GLN A 280 14.57 9.48 -5.52
C GLN A 280 13.55 8.42 -5.13
N GLY A 281 14.04 7.22 -4.74
CA GLY A 281 13.27 6.21 -4.05
C GLY A 281 13.19 6.48 -2.54
N PHE A 282 12.19 5.92 -1.90
CA PHE A 282 12.01 5.95 -0.45
C PHE A 282 11.19 4.75 0.02
N LEU A 283 11.28 4.43 1.30
CA LEU A 283 10.49 3.39 1.95
C LEU A 283 9.77 3.96 3.17
N VAL A 284 8.50 3.62 3.32
CA VAL A 284 7.70 4.03 4.50
C VAL A 284 8.30 3.54 5.82
N LEU A 285 9.04 2.44 5.79
CA LEU A 285 9.69 1.86 6.97
C LEU A 285 10.65 2.85 7.66
N ASP A 286 11.32 3.70 6.87
CA ASP A 286 12.26 4.70 7.37
C ASP A 286 11.54 5.85 8.11
N TYR A 287 10.23 5.99 7.89
CA TYR A 287 9.41 7.07 8.43
C TYR A 287 8.52 6.67 9.61
N TYR A 288 8.45 5.39 9.97
CA TYR A 288 7.58 4.96 11.07
C TYR A 288 7.91 5.62 12.42
N GLY A 289 9.16 6.02 12.64
CA GLY A 289 9.54 6.81 13.83
C GLY A 289 8.86 8.19 13.88
N ARG A 290 8.44 8.72 12.74
CA ARG A 290 7.76 10.00 12.56
C ARG A 290 6.27 9.85 12.19
N ALA A 291 5.71 8.65 12.24
CA ALA A 291 4.34 8.37 11.80
C ALA A 291 3.30 9.26 12.51
N GLY A 292 3.57 9.71 13.74
CA GLY A 292 2.71 10.64 14.47
C GLY A 292 2.45 11.94 13.70
N GLU A 293 3.47 12.51 13.04
CA GLU A 293 3.32 13.72 12.23
C GLU A 293 2.26 13.52 11.11
N ALA A 294 2.36 12.40 10.40
CA ALA A 294 1.41 12.07 9.34
C ALA A 294 0.00 11.84 9.90
N ILE A 295 -0.12 11.10 11.00
CA ILE A 295 -1.41 10.80 11.64
C ILE A 295 -2.11 12.07 12.11
N ASP A 296 -1.38 13.00 12.74
CA ASP A 296 -1.92 14.26 13.23
C ASP A 296 -2.45 15.14 12.09
N ASP A 297 -1.65 15.33 11.03
CA ASP A 297 -2.05 16.13 9.89
C ASP A 297 -3.21 15.48 9.10
N ILE A 298 -3.14 14.17 8.83
CA ILE A 298 -4.21 13.44 8.13
C ILE A 298 -5.51 13.49 8.94
N SER A 299 -5.43 13.31 10.27
CA SER A 299 -6.60 13.42 11.16
C SER A 299 -7.25 14.79 11.06
N LYS A 300 -6.45 15.84 11.11
CA LYS A 300 -6.94 17.23 10.95
C LYS A 300 -7.63 17.41 9.60
N TRP A 301 -6.99 17.00 8.50
CA TRP A 301 -7.56 17.16 7.16
C TRP A 301 -8.80 16.31 6.94
N ALA A 302 -8.87 15.11 7.55
CA ALA A 302 -10.06 14.28 7.51
C ALA A 302 -11.23 14.92 8.28
N MET A 303 -10.98 15.46 9.47
CA MET A 303 -12.01 16.20 10.24
C MET A 303 -12.48 17.48 9.52
N GLU A 304 -11.61 18.12 8.76
CA GLU A 304 -11.95 19.28 7.91
C GLU A 304 -12.67 18.87 6.61
N GLY A 305 -12.91 17.56 6.37
CA GLY A 305 -13.53 17.04 5.15
C GLY A 305 -12.66 17.16 3.88
N LYS A 306 -11.35 17.39 4.04
CA LYS A 306 -10.40 17.57 2.93
C LYS A 306 -9.83 16.25 2.41
N ILE A 307 -9.98 15.15 3.16
CA ILE A 307 -9.54 13.82 2.78
C ILE A 307 -10.75 12.92 2.65
N LYS A 308 -10.91 12.34 1.47
CA LYS A 308 -11.84 11.26 1.17
C LYS A 308 -11.05 9.97 0.99
N HIS A 309 -11.62 8.86 1.37
CA HIS A 309 -10.99 7.55 1.22
C HIS A 309 -12.01 6.51 0.74
N ARG A 310 -11.51 5.44 0.16
CA ARG A 310 -12.32 4.35 -0.38
C ARG A 310 -11.62 3.03 -0.10
N GLU A 311 -12.38 2.08 0.43
CA GLU A 311 -11.93 0.72 0.73
C GLU A 311 -12.65 -0.28 -0.17
N ASP A 312 -11.88 -1.20 -0.73
CA ASP A 312 -12.38 -2.36 -1.47
C ASP A 312 -12.12 -3.60 -0.61
N ILE A 313 -13.17 -4.13 -0.01
CA ILE A 313 -13.08 -5.20 0.98
C ILE A 313 -13.61 -6.49 0.38
N GLN A 314 -12.74 -7.49 0.25
CA GLN A 314 -13.11 -8.87 -0.01
C GLN A 314 -13.31 -9.60 1.32
N GLU A 315 -14.00 -10.73 1.32
CA GLU A 315 -14.28 -11.51 2.52
C GLU A 315 -13.79 -12.94 2.36
N GLY A 316 -13.38 -13.55 3.49
CA GLY A 316 -12.98 -14.95 3.58
C GLY A 316 -11.51 -15.19 3.23
N ILE A 317 -10.80 -15.89 4.13
CA ILE A 317 -9.36 -16.19 4.01
C ILE A 317 -9.02 -16.93 2.71
N GLU A 318 -9.93 -17.74 2.18
CA GLU A 318 -9.77 -18.49 0.94
C GLU A 318 -9.54 -17.61 -0.29
N ASN A 319 -9.98 -16.34 -0.25
CA ASN A 319 -9.91 -15.41 -1.35
C ASN A 319 -8.60 -14.57 -1.39
N CYS A 320 -7.63 -14.84 -0.53
CA CYS A 320 -6.37 -14.09 -0.49
C CYS A 320 -5.64 -14.03 -1.85
N PRO A 321 -5.42 -15.15 -2.59
CA PRO A 321 -4.73 -15.08 -3.88
C PRO A 321 -5.46 -14.22 -4.91
N GLU A 322 -6.78 -14.35 -5.02
CA GLU A 322 -7.59 -13.54 -5.94
C GLU A 322 -7.57 -12.06 -5.54
N THR A 323 -7.68 -11.79 -4.24
CA THR A 323 -7.63 -10.42 -3.70
C THR A 323 -6.31 -9.72 -4.05
N LEU A 324 -5.18 -10.43 -4.00
CA LEU A 324 -3.90 -9.88 -4.44
C LEU A 324 -3.90 -9.56 -5.94
N ASN A 325 -4.43 -10.45 -6.79
CA ASN A 325 -4.48 -10.26 -8.23
C ASN A 325 -5.31 -9.05 -8.67
N ARG A 326 -6.35 -8.66 -7.90
CA ARG A 326 -7.18 -7.49 -8.18
C ARG A 326 -6.38 -6.20 -8.31
N LEU A 327 -5.26 -6.09 -7.58
CA LEU A 327 -4.34 -4.94 -7.68
C LEU A 327 -3.66 -4.84 -9.04
N PHE A 328 -3.35 -5.97 -9.68
CA PHE A 328 -2.62 -6.03 -10.95
C PHE A 328 -3.56 -6.03 -12.16
N THR A 329 -4.80 -6.45 -11.98
CA THR A 329 -5.84 -6.42 -13.03
C THR A 329 -6.64 -5.11 -13.04
N GLY A 330 -6.37 -4.23 -12.06
CA GLY A 330 -7.05 -2.93 -11.95
C GLY A 330 -8.51 -3.02 -11.49
N GLN A 331 -8.91 -4.14 -10.89
CA GLN A 331 -10.27 -4.35 -10.39
C GLN A 331 -10.53 -3.68 -9.04
N ASN A 332 -9.47 -3.41 -8.26
CA ASN A 332 -9.59 -2.76 -6.96
C ASN A 332 -10.08 -1.32 -7.07
N GLN A 333 -10.88 -0.91 -6.10
CA GLN A 333 -11.43 0.44 -5.98
C GLN A 333 -10.95 1.09 -4.67
N GLY A 334 -9.81 1.79 -4.74
CA GLY A 334 -9.14 2.34 -3.55
C GLY A 334 -8.27 1.31 -2.82
N LYS A 335 -8.28 1.32 -1.49
CA LYS A 335 -7.48 0.40 -0.66
C LYS A 335 -8.06 -1.01 -0.68
N GLN A 336 -7.31 -1.96 -1.23
CA GLN A 336 -7.69 -3.37 -1.22
C GLN A 336 -7.42 -3.99 0.14
N MET A 337 -8.42 -4.66 0.68
CA MET A 337 -8.39 -5.38 1.95
C MET A 337 -9.14 -6.69 1.84
N LEU A 338 -8.93 -7.56 2.82
CA LEU A 338 -9.73 -8.76 3.02
C LEU A 338 -10.14 -8.84 4.49
N LYS A 339 -11.44 -9.02 4.72
CA LYS A 339 -12.01 -9.33 6.03
C LYS A 339 -11.99 -10.84 6.22
N ILE A 340 -11.47 -11.27 7.35
CA ILE A 340 -11.39 -12.68 7.76
C ILE A 340 -12.71 -13.16 8.32
#